data_7d8fc790bb17746b00f38e11fa8e95d0
#
_entry.id   7d8fc790bb17746b00f38e11fa8e95d0
#
_cell.length_a   1.000
_cell.length_b   1.000
_cell.length_c   1.000
_cell.angle_alpha   90.00
_cell.angle_beta   90.00
_cell.angle_gamma   90.00
#
_symmetry.space_group_name_H-M   'P 1'
#
loop_
_entity.id
_entity.type
_entity.pdbx_description
1 polymer ?
#
loop_
_entity_poly.entity_id
_entity_poly.type
_entity_poly.pdbx_seq_one_letter_code
_entity_poly.pdbx_strand_id
1 'polypeptide(L)'
;MMLADRVRKLRQEKRWTQAQLGEKISVHQKQISSYERGVNVPATDVLIKMAEVFNVTLDYLAFDAKGQPGQLNIQDRELLRRFELIDRLPDHEKNLAKEVLDLIILKTKFHELAGNNAA
;
A
#
# COMPACT_ATOMS: atom_id res chain seq x y z
N MET A 1 -0.88 9.22 14.84
CA MET A 1 -2.06 9.72 14.11
C MET A 1 -3.25 8.82 14.42
N MET A 2 -4.37 9.40 14.81
CA MET A 2 -5.58 8.65 15.13
C MET A 2 -6.22 8.08 13.87
N LEU A 3 -7.00 7.02 14.02
CA LEU A 3 -7.72 6.39 12.91
C LEU A 3 -8.56 7.40 12.11
N ALA A 4 -9.29 8.27 12.81
CA ALA A 4 -10.11 9.30 12.17
C ALA A 4 -9.30 10.20 11.25
N ASP A 5 -8.15 10.67 11.72
CA ASP A 5 -7.25 11.54 10.94
C ASP A 5 -6.69 10.79 9.74
N ARG A 6 -6.36 9.52 9.92
CA ARG A 6 -5.80 8.69 8.85
C ARG A 6 -6.81 8.44 7.74
N VAL A 7 -8.04 8.13 8.09
CA VAL A 7 -9.13 7.95 7.10
C VAL A 7 -9.31 9.22 6.29
N ARG A 8 -9.38 10.37 6.96
CA ARG A 8 -9.50 11.67 6.27
C ARG A 8 -8.32 11.92 5.34
N LYS A 9 -7.10 11.71 5.83
CA LYS A 9 -5.88 11.93 5.06
C LYS A 9 -5.84 11.06 3.80
N LEU A 10 -6.12 9.77 3.94
CA LEU A 10 -6.12 8.84 2.82
C LEU A 10 -7.20 9.20 1.79
N ARG A 11 -8.38 9.57 2.27
CA ARG A 11 -9.46 10.03 1.39
C ARG A 11 -9.04 11.27 0.59
N GLN A 12 -8.45 12.25 1.25
CA GLN A 12 -8.00 13.48 0.62
C GLN A 12 -6.87 13.24 -0.38
N GLU A 13 -5.96 12.33 -0.08
CA GLU A 13 -4.89 11.93 -1.01
C GLU A 13 -5.46 11.33 -2.28
N LYS A 14 -6.55 10.57 -2.18
CA LYS A 14 -7.25 10.01 -3.34
C LYS A 14 -8.17 11.03 -4.03
N ARG A 15 -8.33 12.22 -3.45
CA ARG A 15 -9.22 13.26 -3.94
C ARG A 15 -10.68 12.83 -3.99
N TRP A 16 -11.09 12.01 -3.04
CA TRP A 16 -12.48 11.59 -2.90
C TRP A 16 -13.22 12.48 -1.91
N THR A 17 -14.51 12.71 -2.17
CA THR A 17 -15.42 13.28 -1.18
C THR A 17 -15.83 12.20 -0.18
N GLN A 18 -16.40 12.61 0.95
CA GLN A 18 -16.98 11.67 1.91
C GLN A 18 -18.07 10.81 1.27
N ALA A 19 -18.88 11.39 0.39
CA ALA A 19 -19.92 10.66 -0.33
C ALA A 19 -19.30 9.61 -1.27
N GLN A 20 -18.23 9.96 -1.97
CA GLN A 20 -17.54 9.03 -2.87
C GLN A 20 -16.92 7.86 -2.11
N LEU A 21 -16.27 8.12 -0.99
CA LEU A 21 -15.74 7.04 -0.15
C LEU A 21 -16.88 6.14 0.36
N GLY A 22 -17.95 6.73 0.84
CA GLY A 22 -19.12 6.00 1.32
C GLY A 22 -19.69 5.07 0.24
N GLU A 23 -19.79 5.57 -0.99
CA GLU A 23 -20.26 4.77 -2.12
C GLU A 23 -19.35 3.58 -2.40
N LYS A 24 -18.04 3.79 -2.33
CA LYS A 24 -17.05 2.72 -2.62
C LYS A 24 -17.09 1.59 -1.60
N ILE A 25 -17.42 1.87 -0.36
CA ILE A 25 -17.45 0.88 0.72
C ILE A 25 -18.86 0.56 1.22
N SER A 26 -19.88 1.06 0.52
CA SER A 26 -21.31 0.82 0.85
C SER A 26 -21.68 1.30 2.25
N VAL A 27 -21.20 2.49 2.60
CA VAL A 27 -21.48 3.15 3.89
C VAL A 27 -22.02 4.54 3.61
N HIS A 28 -23.03 4.95 4.37
CA HIS A 28 -23.63 6.28 4.20
C HIS A 28 -22.62 7.39 4.52
N GLN A 29 -22.70 8.49 3.78
CA GLN A 29 -21.82 9.66 3.96
C GLN A 29 -21.79 10.16 5.41
N LYS A 30 -22.93 10.13 6.10
CA LYS A 30 -23.02 10.57 7.49
C LYS A 30 -22.14 9.72 8.41
N GLN A 31 -22.02 8.42 8.13
CA GLN A 31 -21.13 7.53 8.88
C GLN A 31 -19.66 7.83 8.59
N ILE A 32 -19.32 8.09 7.33
CA ILE A 32 -17.97 8.52 6.99
C ILE A 32 -17.60 9.78 7.76
N SER A 33 -18.49 10.76 7.80
CA SER A 33 -18.29 11.99 8.57
C SER A 33 -18.06 11.69 10.06
N SER A 34 -18.85 10.79 10.64
CA SER A 34 -18.69 10.38 12.04
C SER A 34 -17.35 9.71 12.30
N TYR A 35 -16.88 8.86 11.39
CA TYR A 35 -15.58 8.22 11.50
C TYR A 35 -14.44 9.24 11.45
N GLU A 36 -14.51 10.20 10.53
CA GLU A 36 -13.47 11.22 10.36
C GLU A 36 -13.44 12.23 11.52
N ARG A 37 -14.56 12.42 12.21
CA ARG A 37 -14.64 13.27 13.41
C ARG A 37 -14.27 12.52 14.70
N GLY A 38 -14.05 11.22 14.63
CA GLY A 38 -13.74 10.39 15.78
C GLY A 38 -14.93 10.13 16.70
N VAL A 39 -16.15 10.38 16.23
CA VAL A 39 -17.38 10.16 17.01
C VAL A 39 -17.71 8.68 17.11
N ASN A 40 -17.51 7.95 16.03
CA ASN A 40 -17.72 6.51 15.97
C ASN A 40 -16.49 5.82 15.41
N VAL A 41 -16.27 4.58 15.81
CA VAL A 41 -15.19 3.73 15.29
C VAL A 41 -15.83 2.76 14.28
N PRO A 42 -15.25 2.63 13.07
CA PRO A 42 -15.76 1.68 12.10
C PRO A 42 -15.68 0.23 12.62
N ALA A 43 -16.67 -0.57 12.26
CA ALA A 43 -16.63 -2.01 12.50
C ALA A 43 -15.53 -2.66 11.67
N THR A 44 -15.12 -3.86 12.04
CA THR A 44 -14.01 -4.57 11.40
C THR A 44 -14.23 -4.76 9.90
N ASP A 45 -15.43 -5.11 9.48
CA ASP A 45 -15.78 -5.29 8.07
C ASP A 45 -15.63 -4.00 7.27
N VAL A 46 -16.00 -2.86 7.86
CA VAL A 46 -15.83 -1.55 7.25
C VAL A 46 -14.35 -1.19 7.14
N LEU A 47 -13.57 -1.45 8.19
CA LEU A 47 -12.11 -1.23 8.17
C LEU A 47 -11.42 -2.03 7.08
N ILE A 48 -11.82 -3.28 6.88
CA ILE A 48 -11.28 -4.12 5.82
C ILE A 48 -11.58 -3.52 4.45
N LYS A 49 -12.82 -3.07 4.22
CA LYS A 49 -13.20 -2.41 2.98
C LYS A 49 -12.42 -1.12 2.74
N MET A 50 -12.22 -0.33 3.79
CA MET A 50 -11.39 0.88 3.71
C MET A 50 -9.96 0.57 3.33
N ALA A 51 -9.36 -0.43 3.96
CA ALA A 51 -7.99 -0.86 3.65
C ALA A 51 -7.86 -1.26 2.18
N GLU A 52 -8.85 -1.99 1.66
CA GLU A 52 -8.88 -2.41 0.26
C GLU A 52 -8.95 -1.22 -0.71
N VAL A 53 -9.90 -0.29 -0.49
CA VAL A 53 -10.09 0.84 -1.42
C VAL A 53 -8.95 1.85 -1.32
N PHE A 54 -8.32 1.99 -0.16
CA PHE A 54 -7.15 2.83 0.01
C PHE A 54 -5.84 2.14 -0.41
N ASN A 55 -5.89 0.84 -0.67
CA ASN A 55 -4.71 0.03 -1.00
C ASN A 55 -3.63 0.12 0.09
N VAL A 56 -4.04 -0.01 1.32
CA VAL A 56 -3.16 -0.04 2.49
C VAL A 56 -3.46 -1.29 3.31
N THR A 57 -2.57 -1.64 4.25
CA THR A 57 -2.85 -2.73 5.18
C THR A 57 -3.78 -2.26 6.28
N LEU A 58 -4.46 -3.22 6.91
CA LEU A 58 -5.29 -2.94 8.08
C LEU A 58 -4.44 -2.37 9.24
N ASP A 59 -3.22 -2.85 9.41
CA ASP A 59 -2.30 -2.36 10.43
C ASP A 59 -1.98 -0.88 10.24
N TYR A 60 -1.71 -0.47 9.00
CA TYR A 60 -1.44 0.93 8.69
C TYR A 60 -2.66 1.81 8.97
N LEU A 61 -3.85 1.30 8.62
CA LEU A 61 -5.09 2.04 8.80
C LEU A 61 -5.48 2.16 10.28
N ALA A 62 -5.44 1.06 11.00
CA ALA A 62 -5.97 0.96 12.36
C ALA A 62 -4.93 1.30 13.44
N PHE A 63 -3.68 1.03 13.19
CA PHE A 63 -2.60 1.25 14.15
C PHE A 63 -1.60 2.23 13.54
N ASP A 64 -0.92 3.00 14.38
CA ASP A 64 0.04 3.99 13.91
C ASP A 64 1.36 3.33 13.48
N ALA A 65 1.27 2.38 12.56
CA ALA A 65 2.41 1.66 12.03
C ALA A 65 3.30 2.60 11.21
N LYS A 66 4.61 2.49 11.40
CA LYS A 66 5.58 3.29 10.65
C LYS A 66 5.66 2.79 9.21
N GLY A 67 5.57 3.72 8.27
CA GLY A 67 5.67 3.45 6.85
C GLY A 67 4.34 3.02 6.24
N GLN A 68 4.07 3.51 5.04
CA GLN A 68 2.88 3.11 4.29
C GLN A 68 3.10 1.75 3.67
N PRO A 69 2.16 0.81 3.83
CA PRO A 69 2.17 -0.41 3.03
C PRO A 69 2.07 -0.04 1.56
N GLY A 70 2.95 -0.58 0.76
CA GLY A 70 3.08 -0.18 -0.63
C GLY A 70 4.07 0.95 -0.87
N GLN A 71 4.54 1.63 0.18
CA GLN A 71 5.75 2.42 0.05
C GLN A 71 6.95 1.49 0.05
N LEU A 72 7.74 1.61 -1.01
CA LEU A 72 8.99 0.88 -1.08
C LEU A 72 9.98 1.54 -0.12
N ASN A 73 10.38 0.82 0.91
CA ASN A 73 11.41 1.28 1.83
C ASN A 73 12.79 0.96 1.24
N ILE A 74 13.11 1.60 0.12
CA ILE A 74 14.36 1.41 -0.59
C ILE A 74 15.24 2.61 -0.32
N GLN A 75 16.43 2.38 0.23
CA GLN A 75 17.39 3.43 0.55
C GLN A 75 18.14 3.93 -0.68
N ASP A 76 18.31 3.07 -1.68
CA ASP A 76 18.99 3.44 -2.93
C ASP A 76 18.02 4.23 -3.82
N ARG A 77 18.28 5.54 -3.93
CA ARG A 77 17.42 6.45 -4.69
C ARG A 77 17.42 6.17 -6.19
N GLU A 78 18.54 5.73 -6.73
CA GLU A 78 18.63 5.38 -8.15
C GLU A 78 17.78 4.15 -8.45
N LEU A 79 17.84 3.15 -7.58
CA LEU A 79 17.02 1.94 -7.70
C LEU A 79 15.53 2.28 -7.58
N LEU A 80 15.17 3.07 -6.59
CA LEU A 80 13.78 3.52 -6.40
C LEU A 80 13.26 4.23 -7.64
N ARG A 81 14.04 5.14 -8.21
CA ARG A 81 13.68 5.86 -9.42
C ARG A 81 13.44 4.90 -10.60
N ARG A 82 14.27 3.89 -10.75
CA ARG A 82 14.10 2.89 -11.80
C ARG A 82 12.84 2.08 -11.63
N PHE A 83 12.50 1.71 -10.39
CA PHE A 83 11.24 1.02 -10.09
C PHE A 83 10.03 1.89 -10.42
N GLU A 84 10.07 3.17 -10.10
CA GLU A 84 9.00 4.11 -10.43
C GLU A 84 8.79 4.22 -11.95
N LEU A 85 9.88 4.26 -12.71
CA LEU A 85 9.83 4.28 -14.17
C LEU A 85 9.26 2.98 -14.74
N ILE A 86 9.68 1.83 -14.19
CA ILE A 86 9.17 0.52 -14.60
C ILE A 86 7.67 0.41 -14.32
N ASP A 87 7.22 0.94 -13.19
CA ASP A 87 5.80 0.88 -12.83
C ASP A 87 4.90 1.59 -13.83
N ARG A 88 5.44 2.56 -14.57
CA ARG A 88 4.71 3.31 -15.61
C ARG A 88 4.77 2.69 -16.99
N LEU A 89 5.53 1.62 -17.17
CA LEU A 89 5.65 0.95 -18.46
C LEU A 89 4.37 0.18 -18.81
N PRO A 90 4.13 -0.05 -20.11
CA PRO A 90 3.06 -0.98 -20.51
C PRO A 90 3.27 -2.36 -19.93
N ASP A 91 2.19 -3.14 -19.81
CA ASP A 91 2.21 -4.44 -19.13
C ASP A 91 3.25 -5.41 -19.69
N HIS A 92 3.45 -5.42 -21.00
CA HIS A 92 4.44 -6.32 -21.62
C HIS A 92 5.85 -6.02 -21.13
N GLU A 93 6.27 -4.77 -21.16
CA GLU A 93 7.60 -4.36 -20.69
C GLU A 93 7.74 -4.47 -19.18
N LYS A 94 6.66 -4.18 -18.43
CA LYS A 94 6.66 -4.35 -16.99
C LYS A 94 6.86 -5.82 -16.59
N ASN A 95 6.20 -6.75 -17.28
CA ASN A 95 6.37 -8.17 -17.04
C ASN A 95 7.78 -8.65 -17.37
N LEU A 96 8.36 -8.14 -18.46
CA LEU A 96 9.74 -8.44 -18.82
C LEU A 96 10.72 -7.96 -17.74
N ALA A 97 10.50 -6.76 -17.20
CA ALA A 97 11.32 -6.24 -16.10
C ALA A 97 11.23 -7.13 -14.85
N LYS A 98 10.02 -7.62 -14.52
CA LYS A 98 9.82 -8.55 -13.40
C LYS A 98 10.60 -9.85 -13.61
N GLU A 99 10.60 -10.39 -14.82
CA GLU A 99 11.35 -11.60 -15.14
C GLU A 99 12.86 -11.40 -14.98
N VAL A 100 13.37 -10.26 -15.43
CA VAL A 100 14.80 -9.93 -15.26
C VAL A 100 15.15 -9.80 -13.77
N LEU A 101 14.32 -9.13 -12.98
CA LEU A 101 14.52 -9.00 -11.55
C LEU A 101 14.51 -10.36 -10.85
N ASP A 102 13.60 -11.25 -11.25
CA ASP A 102 13.51 -12.59 -10.70
C ASP A 102 14.79 -13.40 -10.98
N LEU A 103 15.34 -13.26 -12.18
CA LEU A 103 16.59 -13.92 -12.55
C LEU A 103 17.77 -13.42 -11.70
N ILE A 104 17.84 -12.12 -11.46
CA ILE A 104 18.91 -11.52 -10.62
C ILE A 104 18.80 -12.03 -9.18
N ILE A 105 17.58 -12.06 -8.63
CA ILE A 105 17.31 -12.55 -7.29
C ILE A 105 17.66 -14.03 -7.17
N LEU A 106 17.26 -14.83 -8.14
CA LEU A 106 17.57 -16.26 -8.18
C LEU A 106 19.07 -16.52 -8.24
N LYS A 107 19.78 -15.77 -9.09
CA LYS A 107 21.24 -15.87 -9.19
C LYS A 107 21.92 -15.60 -7.84
N THR A 108 21.51 -14.55 -7.14
CA THR A 108 22.06 -14.19 -5.84
C THR A 108 21.80 -15.28 -4.80
N LYS A 109 20.58 -15.81 -4.75
CA LYS A 109 20.22 -16.91 -3.84
C LYS A 109 21.03 -18.16 -4.13
N PHE A 110 21.25 -18.47 -5.41
CA PHE A 110 22.06 -19.61 -5.81
C PHE A 110 23.52 -19.45 -5.34
N HIS A 111 24.10 -18.28 -5.49
CA HIS A 111 25.45 -17.98 -5.01
C HIS A 111 25.57 -18.09 -3.50
N GLU A 112 24.59 -17.60 -2.75
CA GLU A 112 24.56 -17.72 -1.29
C GLU A 112 24.54 -19.19 -0.85
N LEU A 113 23.69 -20.00 -1.49
CA LEU A 113 23.60 -21.42 -1.19
C LEU A 113 24.90 -22.17 -1.53
N ALA A 114 25.50 -21.87 -2.67
CA ALA A 114 26.78 -22.44 -3.07
C ALA A 114 27.93 -22.03 -2.12
N GLY A 115 27.94 -20.75 -1.71
CA GLY A 115 28.90 -20.25 -0.74
C GLY A 115 28.79 -20.92 0.61
N ASN A 116 27.56 -21.13 1.11
CA ASN A 116 27.30 -21.81 2.36
C ASN A 116 27.71 -23.29 2.31
N ASN A 117 27.52 -23.92 1.15
CA ASN A 117 27.92 -25.33 0.96
C ASN A 117 29.42 -25.52 0.74
N ALA A 118 30.12 -24.47 0.34
CA ALA A 118 31.56 -24.50 0.12
C ALA A 118 32.39 -24.40 1.42
N ALA A 119 31.72 -24.03 2.50
CA ALA A 119 32.36 -24.00 3.81
C ALA A 119 32.28 -25.38 4.50
#